data_d80128e5b10a52be79ded180e57374d2
#
_entry.id   d80128e5b10a52be79ded180e57374d2
#
_cell.length_a   1.000
_cell.length_b   1.000
_cell.length_c   1.000
_cell.angle_alpha   90.00
_cell.angle_beta   90.00
_cell.angle_gamma   90.00
#
_symmetry.space_group_name_H-M   'P 1'
#
loop_
_entity.id
_entity.type
_entity.pdbx_description
1 polymer ?
#
loop_
_entity_poly.entity_id
_entity_poly.type
_entity_poly.pdbx_seq_one_letter_code
_entity_poly.pdbx_strand_id
1 'polypeptide(L)'
;MWSKAAWTMVAAAPLMAQAQVDLTKLDRDMVGPRSQVMVLGTVHLSGMPASFNASSLGGVIDKLAAFKPDIITIEREPGEDCDLAQRHPAKYGPDWCPKTDAAKAATGLDIPAALAEVDKTLKAWPAKPAHAQRRRLAAAFLAANEPASALVQWLQLPAAERRSGDSLDAALVAMLEKLEKRKNEDNLIAAPLAARLGLQRVYAVDNHTGDRIDVPDIKAFVKTIEAAWASGSQEAKEHQKREDDLSLAEDMLPLYRYVNSPESARIHAESNVLPMMRTKSPEGYPQIWVGGWEIRNLRMVANIRETFRERPGARVLTIVGASHKPWFDQWLGQLQGVEIVDAVQVLK
;
A
#
# COMPACT_ATOMS: atom_id res chain seq x y z
N MET A 1 -77.53 -9.29 -12.64
CA MET A 1 -76.67 -8.41 -11.87
C MET A 1 -75.25 -8.60 -12.42
N TRP A 2 -74.74 -7.62 -13.16
CA TRP A 2 -73.42 -7.66 -13.80
C TRP A 2 -72.50 -6.82 -12.99
N SER A 3 -71.48 -7.46 -12.40
CA SER A 3 -70.42 -6.78 -11.66
C SER A 3 -69.40 -6.25 -12.65
N LYS A 4 -69.17 -4.93 -12.67
CA LYS A 4 -68.09 -4.25 -13.41
C LYS A 4 -66.82 -4.29 -12.58
N ALA A 5 -65.84 -5.09 -12.98
CA ALA A 5 -64.49 -5.00 -12.43
C ALA A 5 -63.76 -3.80 -13.03
N ALA A 6 -63.44 -2.82 -12.20
CA ALA A 6 -62.62 -1.68 -12.59
C ALA A 6 -61.15 -2.09 -12.53
N TRP A 7 -60.48 -2.09 -13.67
CA TRP A 7 -59.03 -2.27 -13.76
C TRP A 7 -58.35 -0.90 -13.53
N THR A 8 -57.68 -0.74 -12.42
CA THR A 8 -56.83 0.44 -12.16
C THR A 8 -55.51 0.22 -12.90
N MET A 9 -55.29 0.93 -14.00
CA MET A 9 -53.95 1.03 -14.61
C MET A 9 -53.07 1.87 -13.72
N VAL A 10 -52.06 1.23 -13.08
CA VAL A 10 -50.97 1.94 -12.46
C VAL A 10 -50.01 2.39 -13.57
N ALA A 11 -50.04 3.64 -13.90
CA ALA A 11 -49.07 4.22 -14.81
C ALA A 11 -47.66 4.20 -14.12
N ALA A 12 -46.77 3.33 -14.57
CA ALA A 12 -45.39 3.39 -14.20
C ALA A 12 -44.76 4.64 -14.80
N ALA A 13 -44.53 5.67 -13.97
CA ALA A 13 -43.70 6.81 -14.37
C ALA A 13 -42.31 6.32 -14.74
N PRO A 14 -41.74 6.74 -15.90
CA PRO A 14 -40.38 6.39 -16.23
C PRO A 14 -39.47 7.00 -15.15
N LEU A 15 -38.70 6.16 -14.46
CA LEU A 15 -37.55 6.58 -13.65
C LEU A 15 -36.61 7.32 -14.60
N MET A 16 -36.59 8.64 -14.54
CA MET A 16 -35.55 9.44 -15.20
C MET A 16 -34.26 9.01 -14.59
N ALA A 17 -33.47 8.19 -15.31
CA ALA A 17 -32.09 7.92 -14.97
C ALA A 17 -31.38 9.27 -14.96
N GLN A 18 -31.08 9.81 -13.78
CA GLN A 18 -30.20 10.96 -13.67
C GLN A 18 -28.90 10.59 -14.36
N ALA A 19 -28.54 11.31 -15.43
CA ALA A 19 -27.28 11.11 -16.12
C ALA A 19 -26.17 11.38 -15.11
N GLN A 20 -25.50 10.33 -14.67
CA GLN A 20 -24.36 10.45 -13.77
C GLN A 20 -23.24 11.21 -14.47
N VAL A 21 -22.69 12.23 -13.82
CA VAL A 21 -21.56 12.99 -14.35
C VAL A 21 -20.35 12.07 -14.50
N ASP A 22 -19.80 12.00 -15.71
CA ASP A 22 -18.58 11.25 -15.98
C ASP A 22 -17.36 12.11 -15.57
N LEU A 23 -16.88 11.87 -14.35
CA LEU A 23 -15.75 12.61 -13.79
C LEU A 23 -14.44 12.37 -14.56
N THR A 24 -14.29 11.24 -15.26
CA THR A 24 -13.06 10.91 -16.00
C THR A 24 -12.83 11.80 -17.22
N LYS A 25 -13.81 12.59 -17.60
CA LYS A 25 -13.74 13.51 -18.75
C LYS A 25 -13.49 14.97 -18.36
N LEU A 26 -13.39 15.27 -17.06
CA LEU A 26 -13.27 16.67 -16.62
C LEU A 26 -11.87 17.25 -16.91
N ASP A 27 -10.86 16.43 -17.03
CA ASP A 27 -9.47 16.82 -17.28
C ASP A 27 -9.03 16.70 -18.75
N ARG A 28 -9.97 16.49 -19.68
CA ARG A 28 -9.67 16.34 -21.13
C ARG A 28 -8.90 17.52 -21.73
N ASP A 29 -9.20 18.73 -21.26
CA ASP A 29 -8.58 19.99 -21.71
C ASP A 29 -7.54 20.50 -20.67
N MET A 30 -7.00 19.61 -19.83
CA MET A 30 -6.03 19.96 -18.80
C MET A 30 -4.76 20.56 -19.41
N VAL A 31 -4.30 21.67 -18.82
CA VAL A 31 -3.00 22.27 -19.16
C VAL A 31 -1.91 21.67 -18.27
N GLY A 32 -0.81 21.26 -18.89
CA GLY A 32 0.33 20.64 -18.21
C GLY A 32 0.28 19.11 -18.20
N PRO A 33 1.34 18.45 -17.68
CA PRO A 33 1.47 17.01 -17.72
C PRO A 33 0.56 16.32 -16.68
N ARG A 34 -0.02 15.18 -17.04
CA ARG A 34 -0.66 14.27 -16.10
C ARG A 34 0.38 13.58 -15.23
N SER A 35 0.05 13.35 -13.97
CA SER A 35 0.85 12.49 -13.12
C SER A 35 0.67 11.03 -13.55
N GLN A 36 1.79 10.32 -13.72
CA GLN A 36 1.82 8.92 -14.12
C GLN A 36 1.88 8.04 -12.86
N VAL A 37 0.85 7.25 -12.62
CA VAL A 37 0.79 6.36 -11.47
C VAL A 37 0.84 4.90 -11.94
N MET A 38 1.87 4.17 -11.51
CA MET A 38 1.97 2.74 -11.70
C MET A 38 1.68 2.03 -10.38
N VAL A 39 0.68 1.16 -10.37
CA VAL A 39 0.37 0.27 -9.24
C VAL A 39 1.04 -1.07 -9.48
N LEU A 40 2.01 -1.41 -8.66
CA LEU A 40 2.67 -2.71 -8.63
C LEU A 40 2.00 -3.59 -7.58
N GLY A 41 1.22 -4.55 -8.03
CA GLY A 41 0.72 -5.63 -7.19
C GLY A 41 1.85 -6.61 -6.82
N THR A 42 1.92 -7.01 -5.56
CA THR A 42 2.94 -7.94 -5.05
C THR A 42 2.29 -9.14 -4.37
N VAL A 43 3.03 -10.25 -4.36
CA VAL A 43 2.77 -11.37 -3.43
C VAL A 43 3.48 -11.04 -2.13
N HIS A 44 2.88 -11.22 -0.98
CA HIS A 44 3.54 -10.86 0.28
C HIS A 44 4.86 -11.60 0.47
N LEU A 45 5.99 -10.91 0.25
CA LEU A 45 7.34 -11.49 0.37
C LEU A 45 7.64 -12.05 1.76
N SER A 46 6.90 -11.62 2.78
CA SER A 46 6.97 -12.20 4.14
C SER A 46 6.55 -13.67 4.18
N GLY A 47 5.71 -14.12 3.26
CA GLY A 47 5.26 -15.51 3.10
C GLY A 47 6.20 -16.38 2.26
N MET A 48 7.25 -15.81 1.66
CA MET A 48 8.17 -16.57 0.81
C MET A 48 8.91 -17.67 1.57
N PRO A 49 9.16 -18.82 0.92
CA PRO A 49 9.84 -19.97 1.54
C PRO A 49 11.24 -19.60 2.07
N ALA A 50 11.80 -20.47 2.92
CA ALA A 50 13.13 -20.24 3.48
C ALA A 50 14.23 -20.16 2.41
N SER A 51 14.05 -20.84 1.29
CA SER A 51 14.94 -20.83 0.12
C SER A 51 14.92 -19.55 -0.69
N PHE A 52 13.95 -18.66 -0.46
CA PHE A 52 13.85 -17.39 -1.19
C PHE A 52 15.12 -16.54 -1.03
N ASN A 53 15.67 -16.12 -2.15
CA ASN A 53 16.84 -15.24 -2.22
C ASN A 53 16.43 -13.86 -2.78
N ALA A 54 16.73 -12.79 -2.07
CA ALA A 54 16.42 -11.42 -2.48
C ALA A 54 17.05 -11.04 -3.84
N SER A 55 18.14 -11.68 -4.26
CA SER A 55 18.75 -11.45 -5.58
C SER A 55 17.81 -11.79 -6.75
N SER A 56 16.82 -12.67 -6.55
CA SER A 56 15.79 -12.99 -7.54
C SER A 56 14.90 -11.82 -7.93
N LEU A 57 14.89 -10.75 -7.12
CA LEU A 57 14.18 -9.50 -7.39
C LEU A 57 14.95 -8.55 -8.32
N GLY A 58 16.19 -8.88 -8.70
CA GLY A 58 17.06 -7.99 -9.47
C GLY A 58 16.42 -7.51 -10.76
N GLY A 59 15.85 -8.43 -11.57
CA GLY A 59 15.15 -8.09 -12.81
C GLY A 59 13.94 -7.17 -12.59
N VAL A 60 13.18 -7.39 -11.51
CA VAL A 60 12.04 -6.53 -11.14
C VAL A 60 12.55 -5.11 -10.81
N ILE A 61 13.54 -5.00 -9.93
CA ILE A 61 14.11 -3.70 -9.52
C ILE A 61 14.69 -2.95 -10.72
N ASP A 62 15.32 -3.63 -11.68
CA ASP A 62 15.87 -3.01 -12.90
C ASP A 62 14.76 -2.39 -13.76
N LYS A 63 13.65 -3.10 -13.95
CA LYS A 63 12.50 -2.58 -14.70
C LYS A 63 11.84 -1.41 -13.99
N LEU A 64 11.66 -1.49 -12.68
CA LEU A 64 11.13 -0.40 -11.86
C LEU A 64 12.06 0.83 -11.88
N ALA A 65 13.38 0.63 -11.84
CA ALA A 65 14.34 1.72 -11.95
C ALA A 65 14.29 2.40 -13.33
N ALA A 66 14.05 1.65 -14.41
CA ALA A 66 13.86 2.20 -15.75
C ALA A 66 12.58 3.05 -15.87
N PHE A 67 11.55 2.75 -15.09
CA PHE A 67 10.36 3.61 -14.96
C PHE A 67 10.69 4.98 -14.33
N LYS A 68 11.76 5.09 -13.54
CA LYS A 68 12.24 6.33 -12.88
C LYS A 68 11.15 7.03 -12.07
N PRO A 69 10.55 6.40 -11.06
CA PRO A 69 9.57 7.07 -10.22
C PRO A 69 10.22 8.22 -9.43
N ASP A 70 9.48 9.34 -9.31
CA ASP A 70 9.82 10.46 -8.44
C ASP A 70 9.36 10.22 -6.99
N ILE A 71 8.31 9.38 -6.86
CA ILE A 71 7.66 9.03 -5.59
C ILE A 71 7.43 7.52 -5.57
N ILE A 72 7.74 6.89 -4.43
CA ILE A 72 7.45 5.48 -4.17
C ILE A 72 6.56 5.43 -2.92
N THR A 73 5.39 4.78 -3.03
CA THR A 73 4.51 4.52 -1.89
C THR A 73 4.47 3.03 -1.55
N ILE A 74 4.25 2.72 -0.29
CA ILE A 74 4.26 1.35 0.27
C ILE A 74 3.04 1.09 1.14
N GLU A 75 2.61 -0.17 1.18
CA GLU A 75 1.54 -0.67 2.04
C GLU A 75 2.03 -0.80 3.48
N ARG A 76 2.07 0.32 4.17
CA ARG A 76 2.49 0.43 5.56
C ARG A 76 1.77 1.59 6.24
N GLU A 77 1.46 1.42 7.54
CA GLU A 77 0.91 2.49 8.38
C GLU A 77 1.87 3.68 8.46
N PRO A 78 1.42 4.92 8.18
CA PRO A 78 2.18 6.14 8.41
C PRO A 78 2.48 6.37 9.90
N GLY A 79 3.55 7.09 10.19
CA GLY A 79 3.88 7.48 11.57
C GLY A 79 2.76 8.29 12.24
N GLU A 80 2.04 9.11 11.49
CA GLU A 80 0.89 9.89 11.98
C GLU A 80 -0.25 9.00 12.49
N ASP A 81 -0.59 7.94 11.76
CA ASP A 81 -1.62 6.98 12.18
C ASP A 81 -1.17 6.19 13.42
N CYS A 82 0.14 5.91 13.51
CA CYS A 82 0.72 5.29 14.71
C CYS A 82 0.65 6.21 15.94
N ASP A 83 0.90 7.51 15.80
CA ASP A 83 0.73 8.49 16.86
C ASP A 83 -0.75 8.61 17.28
N LEU A 84 -1.65 8.68 16.30
CA LEU A 84 -3.10 8.69 16.54
C LEU A 84 -3.53 7.45 17.33
N ALA A 85 -3.10 6.26 16.92
CA ALA A 85 -3.46 5.01 17.60
C ALA A 85 -2.92 4.96 19.03
N GLN A 86 -1.70 5.43 19.29
CA GLN A 86 -1.11 5.50 20.62
C GLN A 86 -1.87 6.46 21.56
N ARG A 87 -2.45 7.53 21.01
CA ARG A 87 -3.30 8.47 21.81
C ARG A 87 -4.68 7.90 22.12
N HIS A 88 -5.12 6.86 21.42
CA HIS A 88 -6.42 6.22 21.60
C HIS A 88 -6.31 4.71 21.89
N PRO A 89 -5.57 4.29 22.93
CA PRO A 89 -5.29 2.87 23.19
C PRO A 89 -6.53 2.05 23.52
N ALA A 90 -7.59 2.69 24.04
CA ALA A 90 -8.87 2.02 24.28
C ALA A 90 -9.56 1.58 22.98
N LYS A 91 -9.33 2.32 21.89
CA LYS A 91 -9.92 2.03 20.58
C LYS A 91 -9.05 1.07 19.78
N TYR A 92 -7.73 1.30 19.71
CA TYR A 92 -6.83 0.58 18.80
C TYR A 92 -6.04 -0.53 19.49
N GLY A 93 -5.94 -0.50 20.81
CA GLY A 93 -5.06 -1.37 21.59
C GLY A 93 -3.65 -0.78 21.77
N PRO A 94 -2.87 -1.32 22.73
CA PRO A 94 -1.55 -0.77 23.08
C PRO A 94 -0.45 -1.12 22.05
N ASP A 95 -0.66 -2.11 21.22
CA ASP A 95 0.35 -2.69 20.31
C ASP A 95 -0.04 -2.52 18.83
N TRP A 96 -0.78 -1.45 18.50
CA TRP A 96 -1.22 -1.15 17.14
C TRP A 96 -0.04 -0.99 16.16
N CYS A 97 0.97 -0.25 16.57
CA CYS A 97 2.19 -0.02 15.80
C CYS A 97 3.43 -0.50 16.56
N PRO A 98 4.54 -0.77 15.86
CA PRO A 98 5.83 -1.01 16.49
C PRO A 98 6.23 0.14 17.42
N LYS A 99 6.85 -0.18 18.55
CA LYS A 99 7.33 0.81 19.52
C LYS A 99 8.56 1.55 18.98
N THR A 100 8.63 2.85 19.24
CA THR A 100 9.74 3.72 18.86
C THR A 100 10.66 4.09 20.03
N ASP A 101 10.55 3.42 21.18
CA ASP A 101 11.25 3.78 22.42
C ASP A 101 12.77 3.89 22.25
N ALA A 102 13.40 2.96 21.53
CA ALA A 102 14.84 3.00 21.25
C ALA A 102 15.23 4.25 20.43
N ALA A 103 14.44 4.55 19.39
CA ALA A 103 14.69 5.71 18.54
C ALA A 103 14.41 7.02 19.29
N LYS A 104 13.37 7.06 20.12
CA LYS A 104 13.10 8.19 21.02
C LYS A 104 14.23 8.41 22.02
N ALA A 105 14.78 7.34 22.60
CA ALA A 105 15.91 7.45 23.53
C ALA A 105 17.17 8.00 22.84
N ALA A 106 17.45 7.57 21.60
CA ALA A 106 18.62 8.00 20.84
C ALA A 106 18.51 9.43 20.27
N THR A 107 17.29 9.87 19.92
CA THR A 107 17.06 11.16 19.24
C THR A 107 16.46 12.23 20.16
N GLY A 108 15.81 11.85 21.26
CA GLY A 108 14.99 12.72 22.09
C GLY A 108 13.63 13.08 21.47
N LEU A 109 13.26 12.48 20.31
CA LEU A 109 12.06 12.83 19.56
C LEU A 109 10.99 11.75 19.73
N ASP A 110 9.76 12.16 20.06
CA ASP A 110 8.56 11.32 19.87
C ASP A 110 8.10 11.39 18.40
N ILE A 111 7.06 10.61 18.05
CA ILE A 111 6.61 10.51 16.67
C ILE A 111 6.27 11.88 16.05
N PRO A 112 5.44 12.75 16.67
CA PRO A 112 5.13 14.06 16.08
C PRO A 112 6.35 14.98 15.91
N ALA A 113 7.24 15.02 16.90
CA ALA A 113 8.45 15.82 16.82
C ALA A 113 9.42 15.28 15.75
N ALA A 114 9.50 13.95 15.62
CA ALA A 114 10.32 13.30 14.61
C ALA A 114 9.80 13.56 13.19
N LEU A 115 8.49 13.49 12.95
CA LEU A 115 7.85 13.84 11.68
C LEU A 115 8.15 15.29 11.29
N ALA A 116 8.01 16.23 12.23
CA ALA A 116 8.33 17.64 12.00
C ALA A 116 9.82 17.86 11.69
N GLU A 117 10.73 17.16 12.38
CA GLU A 117 12.18 17.25 12.11
C GLU A 117 12.55 16.63 10.76
N VAL A 118 11.93 15.49 10.37
CA VAL A 118 12.07 14.90 9.04
C VAL A 118 11.67 15.89 7.96
N ASP A 119 10.49 16.48 8.06
CA ASP A 119 10.00 17.44 7.05
C ASP A 119 10.87 18.69 6.95
N LYS A 120 11.28 19.24 8.08
CA LYS A 120 12.21 20.37 8.15
C LYS A 120 13.55 20.03 7.49
N THR A 121 14.10 18.86 7.81
CA THR A 121 15.37 18.38 7.28
C THR A 121 15.30 18.18 5.77
N LEU A 122 14.24 17.56 5.26
CA LEU A 122 14.06 17.29 3.83
C LEU A 122 13.82 18.57 3.03
N LYS A 123 13.14 19.57 3.57
CA LYS A 123 12.98 20.90 2.92
C LYS A 123 14.30 21.62 2.72
N ALA A 124 15.28 21.39 3.60
CA ALA A 124 16.61 21.98 3.52
C ALA A 124 17.69 20.97 3.06
N TRP A 125 17.27 19.85 2.42
CA TRP A 125 18.20 18.78 2.08
C TRP A 125 19.22 19.20 1.02
N PRO A 126 20.54 19.05 1.29
CA PRO A 126 21.55 19.48 0.34
C PRO A 126 21.68 18.49 -0.83
N ALA A 127 22.13 18.98 -1.98
CA ALA A 127 22.38 18.14 -3.15
C ALA A 127 23.45 17.06 -2.90
N LYS A 128 24.41 17.33 -1.99
CA LYS A 128 25.46 16.39 -1.58
C LYS A 128 25.47 16.29 -0.05
N PRO A 129 24.60 15.47 0.55
CA PRO A 129 24.50 15.34 1.99
C PRO A 129 25.75 14.65 2.56
N ALA A 130 26.23 15.13 3.71
CA ALA A 130 27.26 14.46 4.46
C ALA A 130 26.73 13.15 5.07
N HIS A 131 27.60 12.17 5.31
CA HIS A 131 27.23 10.89 5.92
C HIS A 131 26.56 11.07 7.29
N ALA A 132 27.02 12.05 8.07
CA ALA A 132 26.41 12.43 9.34
C ALA A 132 24.95 12.91 9.21
N GLN A 133 24.61 13.63 8.13
CA GLN A 133 23.24 14.07 7.88
C GLN A 133 22.34 12.88 7.55
N ARG A 134 22.85 11.91 6.76
CA ARG A 134 22.08 10.67 6.48
C ARG A 134 21.85 9.85 7.74
N ARG A 135 22.84 9.69 8.62
CA ARG A 135 22.66 8.97 9.90
C ARG A 135 21.62 9.66 10.79
N ARG A 136 21.69 11.00 10.94
CA ARG A 136 20.68 11.76 11.68
C ARG A 136 19.28 11.60 11.09
N LEU A 137 19.15 11.69 9.77
CA LEU A 137 17.86 11.54 9.11
C LEU A 137 17.31 10.10 9.25
N ALA A 138 18.17 9.06 9.16
CA ALA A 138 17.77 7.68 9.42
C ALA A 138 17.25 7.49 10.85
N ALA A 139 17.93 8.06 11.85
CA ALA A 139 17.48 8.01 13.25
C ALA A 139 16.13 8.75 13.43
N ALA A 140 15.96 9.92 12.79
CA ALA A 140 14.70 10.67 12.82
C ALA A 140 13.55 9.88 12.17
N PHE A 141 13.78 9.22 11.03
CA PHE A 141 12.79 8.34 10.42
C PHE A 141 12.40 7.16 11.31
N LEU A 142 13.36 6.54 12.02
CA LEU A 142 13.03 5.49 12.99
C LEU A 142 12.18 6.02 14.15
N ALA A 143 12.47 7.23 14.65
CA ALA A 143 11.68 7.88 15.68
C ALA A 143 10.29 8.29 15.18
N ALA A 144 10.16 8.64 13.91
CA ALA A 144 8.89 8.91 13.22
C ALA A 144 8.05 7.66 12.90
N ASN A 145 8.52 6.46 13.27
CA ASN A 145 7.94 5.17 12.87
C ASN A 145 7.88 4.95 11.34
N GLU A 146 8.87 5.47 10.62
CA GLU A 146 9.04 5.29 9.16
C GLU A 146 10.31 4.46 8.83
N PRO A 147 10.38 3.18 9.24
CA PRO A 147 11.60 2.39 9.12
C PRO A 147 12.05 2.12 7.68
N ALA A 148 11.12 2.08 6.71
CA ALA A 148 11.50 1.91 5.30
C ALA A 148 12.24 3.16 4.77
N SER A 149 11.82 4.36 5.14
CA SER A 149 12.54 5.61 4.83
C SER A 149 13.89 5.70 5.54
N ALA A 150 13.97 5.21 6.79
CA ALA A 150 15.25 5.08 7.49
C ALA A 150 16.22 4.15 6.74
N LEU A 151 15.71 3.02 6.23
CA LEU A 151 16.49 2.07 5.43
C LEU A 151 16.98 2.71 4.11
N VAL A 152 16.19 3.58 3.46
CA VAL A 152 16.64 4.33 2.28
C VAL A 152 17.89 5.16 2.59
N GLN A 153 17.90 5.88 3.73
CA GLN A 153 19.07 6.68 4.14
C GLN A 153 20.28 5.80 4.49
N TRP A 154 20.05 4.66 5.14
CA TRP A 154 21.06 3.68 5.47
C TRP A 154 21.72 3.08 4.22
N LEU A 155 20.93 2.66 3.25
CA LEU A 155 21.42 2.06 2.01
C LEU A 155 22.21 3.04 1.12
N GLN A 156 21.98 4.34 1.24
CA GLN A 156 22.73 5.38 0.54
C GLN A 156 24.08 5.73 1.22
N LEU A 157 24.35 5.19 2.41
CA LEU A 157 25.68 5.30 3.03
C LEU A 157 26.64 4.29 2.41
N PRO A 158 27.91 4.68 2.15
CA PRO A 158 28.98 3.72 1.87
C PRO A 158 29.08 2.68 3.00
N ALA A 159 29.47 1.45 2.68
CA ALA A 159 29.53 0.36 3.68
C ALA A 159 30.34 0.74 4.94
N ALA A 160 31.49 1.43 4.78
CA ALA A 160 32.32 1.89 5.89
C ALA A 160 31.63 2.95 6.80
N GLU A 161 30.60 3.63 6.29
CA GLU A 161 29.84 4.64 7.02
C GLU A 161 28.51 4.12 7.59
N ARG A 162 28.18 2.85 7.33
CA ARG A 162 27.04 2.14 7.95
C ARG A 162 27.42 1.70 9.36
N ARG A 163 27.48 2.65 10.27
CA ARG A 163 27.97 2.50 11.65
C ARG A 163 27.27 3.47 12.59
N SER A 164 27.43 3.27 13.87
CA SER A 164 26.95 4.17 14.92
C SER A 164 27.57 5.57 14.81
N GLY A 165 26.80 6.58 15.18
CA GLY A 165 27.16 7.99 15.20
C GLY A 165 25.98 8.90 14.85
N ASP A 166 26.06 10.17 15.20
CA ASP A 166 25.07 11.19 14.79
C ASP A 166 23.60 10.84 15.10
N SER A 167 23.30 10.50 16.35
CA SER A 167 22.01 10.04 16.85
C SER A 167 21.57 8.64 16.36
N LEU A 168 22.39 7.96 15.58
CA LEU A 168 22.18 6.56 15.18
C LEU A 168 23.04 5.68 16.11
N ASP A 169 22.53 5.24 17.25
CA ASP A 169 23.25 4.40 18.19
C ASP A 169 23.35 2.93 17.74
N ALA A 170 24.01 2.09 18.52
CA ALA A 170 24.20 0.67 18.20
C ALA A 170 22.86 -0.10 18.10
N ALA A 171 21.86 0.26 18.90
CA ALA A 171 20.55 -0.38 18.86
C ALA A 171 19.83 -0.05 17.55
N LEU A 172 19.87 1.20 17.11
CA LEU A 172 19.27 1.62 15.84
C LEU A 172 20.01 1.06 14.63
N VAL A 173 21.34 0.93 14.69
CA VAL A 173 22.13 0.23 13.67
C VAL A 173 21.66 -1.22 13.55
N ALA A 174 21.57 -1.96 14.66
CA ALA A 174 21.09 -3.33 14.65
C ALA A 174 19.65 -3.46 14.10
N MET A 175 18.78 -2.47 14.37
CA MET A 175 17.45 -2.41 13.76
C MET A 175 17.52 -2.28 12.23
N LEU A 176 18.36 -1.40 11.70
CA LEU A 176 18.53 -1.19 10.26
C LEU A 176 19.12 -2.43 9.58
N GLU A 177 20.11 -3.08 10.17
CA GLU A 177 20.69 -4.34 9.68
C GLU A 177 19.65 -5.49 9.66
N LYS A 178 18.74 -5.52 10.64
CA LYS A 178 17.62 -6.47 10.66
C LYS A 178 16.59 -6.14 9.58
N LEU A 179 16.28 -4.86 9.37
CA LEU A 179 15.37 -4.41 8.32
C LEU A 179 15.90 -4.76 6.93
N GLU A 180 17.19 -4.55 6.67
CA GLU A 180 17.84 -4.89 5.39
C GLU A 180 17.67 -6.37 5.01
N LYS A 181 17.54 -7.25 5.99
CA LYS A 181 17.40 -8.71 5.80
C LYS A 181 15.94 -9.20 5.88
N ARG A 182 15.02 -8.32 6.30
CA ARG A 182 13.62 -8.71 6.51
C ARG A 182 12.91 -8.89 5.17
N LYS A 183 12.30 -10.06 4.98
CA LYS A 183 11.52 -10.37 3.78
C LYS A 183 10.20 -9.58 3.80
N ASN A 184 10.15 -8.46 3.14
CA ASN A 184 8.95 -7.76 2.72
C ASN A 184 9.27 -6.77 1.60
N GLU A 185 8.24 -6.24 0.96
CA GLU A 185 8.32 -5.35 -0.19
C GLU A 185 8.99 -4.03 0.14
N ASP A 186 8.71 -3.48 1.34
CA ASP A 186 9.28 -2.22 1.79
C ASP A 186 10.80 -2.26 1.79
N ASN A 187 11.35 -3.39 2.30
CA ASN A 187 12.77 -3.53 2.58
C ASN A 187 13.55 -4.10 1.38
N LEU A 188 12.91 -4.99 0.57
CA LEU A 188 13.60 -5.68 -0.50
C LEU A 188 13.34 -5.08 -1.89
N ILE A 189 12.32 -4.24 -2.04
CA ILE A 189 12.00 -3.56 -3.30
C ILE A 189 12.03 -2.04 -3.13
N ALA A 190 11.16 -1.49 -2.27
CA ALA A 190 10.95 -0.05 -2.21
C ALA A 190 12.18 0.71 -1.72
N ALA A 191 12.77 0.33 -0.59
CA ALA A 191 13.93 1.02 -0.04
C ALA A 191 15.19 0.88 -0.91
N PRO A 192 15.57 -0.32 -1.43
CA PRO A 192 16.68 -0.45 -2.38
C PRO A 192 16.48 0.34 -3.66
N LEU A 193 15.27 0.33 -4.23
CA LEU A 193 14.94 1.10 -5.42
C LEU A 193 15.04 2.62 -5.16
N ALA A 194 14.46 3.10 -4.06
CA ALA A 194 14.54 4.50 -3.67
C ALA A 194 16.00 4.94 -3.47
N ALA A 195 16.82 4.12 -2.78
CA ALA A 195 18.23 4.39 -2.57
C ALA A 195 19.00 4.45 -3.90
N ARG A 196 18.75 3.51 -4.81
CA ARG A 196 19.36 3.46 -6.16
C ARG A 196 19.03 4.70 -7.01
N LEU A 197 17.80 5.21 -6.87
CA LEU A 197 17.32 6.39 -7.59
C LEU A 197 17.71 7.72 -6.89
N GLY A 198 18.34 7.65 -5.73
CA GLY A 198 18.71 8.85 -4.95
C GLY A 198 17.52 9.54 -4.28
N LEU A 199 16.36 8.87 -4.17
CA LEU A 199 15.21 9.38 -3.42
C LEU A 199 15.52 9.39 -1.93
N GLN A 200 14.93 10.33 -1.18
CA GLN A 200 15.27 10.49 0.23
C GLN A 200 14.34 9.72 1.17
N ARG A 201 13.16 9.33 0.71
CA ARG A 201 12.16 8.57 1.47
C ARG A 201 11.28 7.72 0.56
N VAL A 202 10.54 6.81 1.16
CA VAL A 202 9.33 6.19 0.63
C VAL A 202 8.14 6.64 1.48
N TYR A 203 6.94 6.58 0.94
CA TYR A 203 5.74 7.09 1.63
C TYR A 203 4.87 5.91 2.06
N ALA A 204 4.66 5.78 3.36
CA ALA A 204 3.69 4.86 3.93
C ALA A 204 2.27 5.40 3.65
N VAL A 205 1.38 4.56 3.10
CA VAL A 205 0.04 5.00 2.67
C VAL A 205 -1.09 4.10 3.14
N ASP A 206 -0.80 3.03 3.88
CA ASP A 206 -1.82 2.16 4.44
C ASP A 206 -2.62 2.85 5.55
N ASN A 207 -3.81 2.35 5.82
CA ASN A 207 -4.63 2.87 6.90
C ASN A 207 -5.59 1.81 7.43
N HIS A 208 -5.23 1.21 8.55
CA HIS A 208 -6.04 0.24 9.28
C HIS A 208 -6.95 0.86 10.35
N THR A 209 -7.01 2.18 10.47
CA THR A 209 -7.81 2.84 11.51
C THR A 209 -9.33 2.58 11.36
N GLY A 210 -9.76 2.06 10.21
CA GLY A 210 -11.13 1.62 9.93
C GLY A 210 -11.42 0.15 10.24
N ASP A 211 -10.41 -0.66 10.58
CA ASP A 211 -10.57 -2.11 10.76
C ASP A 211 -11.19 -2.48 12.12
N ARG A 212 -11.24 -1.51 13.04
CA ARG A 212 -11.92 -1.73 14.32
C ARG A 212 -13.41 -1.68 14.12
N ILE A 213 -14.03 -2.85 14.23
CA ILE A 213 -15.48 -3.03 14.13
C ILE A 213 -16.05 -3.38 15.51
N ASP A 214 -17.28 -2.92 15.74
CA ASP A 214 -18.06 -3.25 16.95
C ASP A 214 -19.08 -4.31 16.56
N VAL A 215 -18.71 -5.59 16.72
CA VAL A 215 -19.59 -6.73 16.50
C VAL A 215 -19.72 -7.54 17.77
N PRO A 216 -20.90 -8.11 18.06
CA PRO A 216 -21.14 -8.84 19.31
C PRO A 216 -20.22 -10.06 19.50
N ASP A 217 -19.84 -10.73 18.41
CA ASP A 217 -18.98 -11.92 18.43
C ASP A 217 -17.91 -11.84 17.33
N ILE A 218 -16.74 -11.35 17.69
CA ILE A 218 -15.59 -11.22 16.77
C ILE A 218 -15.07 -12.60 16.31
N LYS A 219 -15.22 -13.66 17.10
CA LYS A 219 -14.79 -15.01 16.70
C LYS A 219 -15.70 -15.58 15.64
N ALA A 220 -17.02 -15.39 15.79
CA ALA A 220 -18.00 -15.77 14.78
C ALA A 220 -17.80 -14.96 13.49
N PHE A 221 -17.49 -13.67 13.60
CA PHE A 221 -17.12 -12.83 12.45
C PHE A 221 -15.93 -13.43 11.69
N VAL A 222 -14.79 -13.63 12.34
CA VAL A 222 -13.58 -14.17 11.71
C VAL A 222 -13.87 -15.54 11.05
N LYS A 223 -14.52 -16.46 11.78
CA LYS A 223 -14.88 -17.77 11.26
C LYS A 223 -15.76 -17.71 10.01
N THR A 224 -16.70 -16.77 9.96
CA THR A 224 -17.60 -16.57 8.81
C THR A 224 -16.84 -16.10 7.59
N ILE A 225 -15.90 -15.15 7.77
CA ILE A 225 -15.07 -14.63 6.69
C ILE A 225 -14.12 -15.72 6.15
N GLU A 226 -13.44 -16.44 7.03
CA GLU A 226 -12.56 -17.56 6.63
C GLU A 226 -13.32 -18.66 5.87
N ALA A 227 -14.50 -19.02 6.33
CA ALA A 227 -15.35 -20.00 5.65
C ALA A 227 -15.81 -19.50 4.27
N ALA A 228 -16.11 -18.21 4.12
CA ALA A 228 -16.46 -17.62 2.84
C ALA A 228 -15.28 -17.72 1.86
N TRP A 229 -14.07 -17.34 2.25
CA TRP A 229 -12.88 -17.48 1.39
C TRP A 229 -12.55 -18.92 1.06
N ALA A 230 -12.70 -19.86 2.01
CA ALA A 230 -12.47 -21.27 1.77
C ALA A 230 -13.42 -21.87 0.70
N SER A 231 -14.57 -21.23 0.46
CA SER A 231 -15.51 -21.60 -0.61
C SER A 231 -15.10 -21.11 -2.01
N GLY A 232 -13.91 -20.54 -2.16
CA GLY A 232 -13.40 -19.95 -3.39
C GLY A 232 -13.45 -20.87 -4.61
N SER A 233 -13.49 -20.27 -5.80
CA SER A 233 -13.63 -20.97 -7.07
C SER A 233 -12.42 -21.85 -7.40
N GLN A 234 -12.60 -22.84 -8.28
CA GLN A 234 -11.51 -23.64 -8.80
C GLN A 234 -10.47 -22.77 -9.52
N GLU A 235 -10.91 -21.77 -10.27
CA GLU A 235 -10.04 -20.79 -10.93
C GLU A 235 -9.12 -20.04 -9.94
N ALA A 236 -9.66 -19.62 -8.78
CA ALA A 236 -8.86 -18.97 -7.73
C ALA A 236 -7.77 -19.91 -7.16
N LYS A 237 -8.09 -21.20 -7.01
CA LYS A 237 -7.11 -22.20 -6.54
C LYS A 237 -6.02 -22.47 -7.56
N GLU A 238 -6.36 -22.54 -8.84
CA GLU A 238 -5.40 -22.71 -9.93
C GLU A 238 -4.50 -21.48 -10.07
N HIS A 239 -5.07 -20.29 -9.91
CA HIS A 239 -4.34 -19.04 -9.89
C HIS A 239 -3.32 -19.01 -8.74
N GLN A 240 -3.75 -19.32 -7.50
CA GLN A 240 -2.86 -19.38 -6.35
C GLN A 240 -1.74 -20.39 -6.56
N LYS A 241 -2.07 -21.58 -7.05
CA LYS A 241 -1.05 -22.59 -7.38
C LYS A 241 -0.02 -22.07 -8.37
N ARG A 242 -0.44 -21.32 -9.38
CA ARG A 242 0.47 -20.74 -10.37
C ARG A 242 1.37 -19.66 -9.76
N GLU A 243 0.84 -18.83 -8.85
CA GLU A 243 1.65 -17.88 -8.08
C GLU A 243 2.70 -18.60 -7.22
N ASP A 244 2.28 -19.67 -6.53
CA ASP A 244 3.17 -20.48 -5.71
C ASP A 244 4.30 -21.11 -6.55
N ASP A 245 3.95 -21.72 -7.70
CA ASP A 245 4.92 -22.34 -8.62
C ASP A 245 5.92 -21.29 -9.15
N LEU A 246 5.45 -20.09 -9.54
CA LEU A 246 6.30 -19.00 -10.03
C LEU A 246 7.17 -18.39 -8.90
N SER A 247 6.72 -18.45 -7.65
CA SER A 247 7.45 -17.91 -6.49
C SER A 247 8.72 -18.70 -6.15
N LEU A 248 8.86 -19.91 -6.68
CA LEU A 248 10.03 -20.77 -6.49
C LEU A 248 11.15 -20.51 -7.51
N ALA A 249 10.92 -19.63 -8.48
CA ALA A 249 11.88 -19.35 -9.54
C ALA A 249 13.09 -18.53 -9.05
N GLU A 250 14.24 -18.71 -9.69
CA GLU A 250 15.45 -17.90 -9.45
C GLU A 250 15.30 -16.46 -9.94
N ASP A 251 14.37 -16.18 -10.85
CA ASP A 251 13.98 -14.85 -11.33
C ASP A 251 12.50 -14.62 -11.04
N MET A 252 12.21 -13.58 -10.26
CA MET A 252 10.85 -13.21 -9.86
C MET A 252 10.11 -12.39 -10.92
N LEU A 253 10.76 -11.95 -11.99
CA LEU A 253 10.13 -11.12 -13.01
C LEU A 253 8.91 -11.78 -13.68
N PRO A 254 8.92 -13.10 -14.00
CA PRO A 254 7.73 -13.80 -14.49
C PRO A 254 6.55 -13.78 -13.51
N LEU A 255 6.81 -13.95 -12.20
CA LEU A 255 5.77 -13.85 -11.17
C LEU A 255 5.16 -12.45 -11.14
N TYR A 256 6.00 -11.40 -11.11
CA TYR A 256 5.52 -10.02 -11.08
C TYR A 256 4.75 -9.64 -12.34
N ARG A 257 5.12 -10.15 -13.51
CA ARG A 257 4.32 -10.01 -14.74
C ARG A 257 2.96 -10.69 -14.62
N TYR A 258 2.94 -11.88 -14.05
CA TYR A 258 1.72 -12.66 -13.88
C TYR A 258 0.74 -11.99 -12.91
N VAL A 259 1.18 -11.66 -11.69
CA VAL A 259 0.30 -11.05 -10.68
C VAL A 259 -0.20 -9.66 -11.07
N ASN A 260 0.49 -8.98 -11.98
CA ASN A 260 0.07 -7.67 -12.49
C ASN A 260 -0.73 -7.75 -13.80
N SER A 261 -1.00 -8.95 -14.32
CA SER A 261 -1.81 -9.12 -15.53
C SER A 261 -3.29 -8.78 -15.29
N PRO A 262 -4.02 -8.34 -16.34
CA PRO A 262 -5.47 -8.09 -16.22
C PRO A 262 -6.27 -9.31 -15.73
N GLU A 263 -5.84 -10.52 -16.14
CA GLU A 263 -6.46 -11.77 -15.69
C GLU A 263 -6.28 -11.98 -14.19
N SER A 264 -5.05 -11.84 -13.68
CA SER A 264 -4.75 -11.95 -12.26
C SER A 264 -5.50 -10.89 -11.45
N ALA A 265 -5.51 -9.63 -11.91
CA ALA A 265 -6.24 -8.54 -11.26
C ALA A 265 -7.74 -8.86 -11.12
N ARG A 266 -8.37 -9.42 -12.16
CA ARG A 266 -9.76 -9.87 -12.10
C ARG A 266 -9.95 -10.97 -11.06
N ILE A 267 -9.09 -12.01 -11.10
CA ILE A 267 -9.21 -13.15 -10.19
C ILE A 267 -9.02 -12.69 -8.74
N HIS A 268 -8.05 -11.83 -8.45
CA HIS A 268 -7.87 -11.24 -7.11
C HIS A 268 -9.11 -10.49 -6.64
N ALA A 269 -9.70 -9.64 -7.47
CA ALA A 269 -10.92 -8.91 -7.12
C ALA A 269 -12.10 -9.86 -6.84
N GLU A 270 -12.33 -10.79 -7.75
CA GLU A 270 -13.45 -11.74 -7.65
C GLU A 270 -13.28 -12.70 -6.46
N SER A 271 -12.10 -13.27 -6.25
CA SER A 271 -11.84 -14.19 -5.14
C SER A 271 -11.91 -13.51 -3.78
N ASN A 272 -11.61 -12.22 -3.72
CA ASN A 272 -11.69 -11.46 -2.47
C ASN A 272 -13.12 -11.09 -2.08
N VAL A 273 -13.95 -10.66 -3.03
CA VAL A 273 -15.27 -10.07 -2.73
C VAL A 273 -16.44 -11.01 -3.04
N LEU A 274 -16.41 -11.78 -4.14
CA LEU A 274 -17.57 -12.58 -4.51
C LEU A 274 -17.99 -13.63 -3.46
N PRO A 275 -17.07 -14.35 -2.77
CA PRO A 275 -17.43 -15.25 -1.70
C PRO A 275 -18.18 -14.54 -0.56
N MET A 276 -17.75 -13.33 -0.22
CA MET A 276 -18.41 -12.49 0.80
C MET A 276 -19.83 -12.14 0.39
N MET A 277 -20.02 -11.65 -0.84
CA MET A 277 -21.32 -11.23 -1.34
C MET A 277 -22.33 -12.39 -1.51
N ARG A 278 -21.82 -13.63 -1.62
CA ARG A 278 -22.64 -14.84 -1.76
C ARG A 278 -22.91 -15.57 -0.44
N THR A 279 -22.17 -15.24 0.62
CA THR A 279 -22.30 -15.90 1.92
C THR A 279 -23.46 -15.29 2.71
N LYS A 280 -24.38 -16.14 3.17
CA LYS A 280 -25.48 -15.74 4.05
C LYS A 280 -24.99 -15.66 5.49
N SER A 281 -25.23 -14.54 6.15
CA SER A 281 -25.02 -14.33 7.58
C SER A 281 -26.15 -13.47 8.13
N PRO A 282 -26.90 -13.94 9.14
CA PRO A 282 -27.93 -13.12 9.77
C PRO A 282 -27.39 -11.80 10.35
N GLU A 283 -26.15 -11.81 10.81
CA GLU A 283 -25.45 -10.65 11.39
C GLU A 283 -24.85 -9.71 10.34
N GLY A 284 -24.86 -10.09 9.05
CA GLY A 284 -24.28 -9.30 7.97
C GLY A 284 -22.75 -9.23 7.97
N TYR A 285 -22.06 -10.19 8.61
CA TYR A 285 -20.60 -10.17 8.73
C TYR A 285 -19.85 -10.02 7.41
N PRO A 286 -20.22 -10.73 6.30
CA PRO A 286 -19.53 -10.54 5.03
C PRO A 286 -19.64 -9.13 4.48
N GLN A 287 -20.80 -8.48 4.61
CA GLN A 287 -21.02 -7.10 4.16
C GLN A 287 -20.22 -6.09 5.01
N ILE A 288 -20.12 -6.33 6.31
CA ILE A 288 -19.27 -5.53 7.22
C ILE A 288 -17.82 -5.63 6.77
N TRP A 289 -17.33 -6.83 6.45
CA TRP A 289 -15.97 -7.03 5.96
C TRP A 289 -15.73 -6.30 4.62
N VAL A 290 -16.64 -6.43 3.65
CA VAL A 290 -16.52 -5.73 2.35
C VAL A 290 -16.47 -4.22 2.56
N GLY A 291 -17.35 -3.66 3.42
CA GLY A 291 -17.32 -2.23 3.74
C GLY A 291 -15.99 -1.78 4.35
N GLY A 292 -15.39 -2.59 5.24
CA GLY A 292 -14.06 -2.33 5.81
C GLY A 292 -12.96 -2.35 4.74
N TRP A 293 -12.98 -3.35 3.85
CA TRP A 293 -12.07 -3.45 2.73
C TRP A 293 -12.12 -2.22 1.81
N GLU A 294 -13.32 -1.78 1.43
CA GLU A 294 -13.50 -0.60 0.59
C GLU A 294 -13.02 0.69 1.29
N ILE A 295 -13.36 0.86 2.57
CA ILE A 295 -12.91 2.01 3.38
C ILE A 295 -11.37 2.07 3.42
N ARG A 296 -10.70 0.95 3.69
CA ARG A 296 -9.23 0.88 3.70
C ARG A 296 -8.66 1.28 2.35
N ASN A 297 -9.15 0.70 1.24
CA ASN A 297 -8.69 1.04 -0.10
C ASN A 297 -8.90 2.52 -0.45
N LEU A 298 -10.07 3.10 -0.11
CA LEU A 298 -10.36 4.53 -0.34
C LEU A 298 -9.38 5.44 0.43
N ARG A 299 -9.08 5.10 1.68
CA ARG A 299 -8.10 5.84 2.48
C ARG A 299 -6.70 5.76 1.89
N MET A 300 -6.27 4.57 1.49
CA MET A 300 -4.98 4.38 0.84
C MET A 300 -4.89 5.17 -0.48
N VAL A 301 -5.94 5.18 -1.30
CA VAL A 301 -6.00 5.97 -2.53
C VAL A 301 -5.89 7.47 -2.24
N ALA A 302 -6.56 7.96 -1.19
CA ALA A 302 -6.44 9.34 -0.74
C ALA A 302 -5.02 9.67 -0.28
N ASN A 303 -4.41 8.79 0.54
CA ASN A 303 -3.03 8.94 1.01
C ASN A 303 -2.03 8.93 -0.16
N ILE A 304 -2.21 8.05 -1.16
CA ILE A 304 -1.40 8.05 -2.38
C ILE A 304 -1.53 9.40 -3.10
N ARG A 305 -2.76 9.89 -3.32
CA ARG A 305 -2.98 11.17 -4.00
C ARG A 305 -2.30 12.34 -3.29
N GLU A 306 -2.27 12.31 -1.97
CA GLU A 306 -1.64 13.34 -1.16
C GLU A 306 -0.13 13.43 -1.42
N THR A 307 0.57 12.32 -1.64
CA THR A 307 2.03 12.31 -1.87
C THR A 307 2.48 13.11 -3.09
N PHE A 308 1.62 13.27 -4.08
CA PHE A 308 1.94 14.00 -5.32
C PHE A 308 0.99 15.18 -5.62
N ARG A 309 0.15 15.57 -4.66
CA ARG A 309 -0.74 16.74 -4.81
C ARG A 309 0.03 18.00 -5.20
N GLU A 310 1.19 18.21 -4.61
CA GLU A 310 2.04 19.38 -4.82
C GLU A 310 3.09 19.17 -5.93
N ARG A 311 3.00 18.05 -6.67
CA ARG A 311 3.93 17.68 -7.75
C ARG A 311 3.18 17.24 -9.01
N PRO A 312 2.47 18.16 -9.69
CA PRO A 312 1.81 17.83 -10.95
C PRO A 312 2.80 17.26 -11.98
N GLY A 313 2.42 16.18 -12.65
CA GLY A 313 3.28 15.49 -13.60
C GLY A 313 4.28 14.51 -12.99
N ALA A 314 4.25 14.27 -11.66
CA ALA A 314 5.11 13.29 -11.01
C ALA A 314 4.85 11.86 -11.53
N ARG A 315 5.92 11.05 -11.52
CA ARG A 315 5.86 9.61 -11.74
C ARG A 315 5.82 8.91 -10.39
N VAL A 316 4.75 8.20 -10.12
CA VAL A 316 4.47 7.56 -8.83
C VAL A 316 4.48 6.05 -9.03
N LEU A 317 5.26 5.35 -8.21
CA LEU A 317 5.20 3.90 -8.06
C LEU A 317 4.51 3.57 -6.75
N THR A 318 3.38 2.89 -6.80
CA THR A 318 2.66 2.38 -5.64
C THR A 318 2.89 0.88 -5.53
N ILE A 319 3.51 0.41 -4.43
CA ILE A 319 3.78 -1.00 -4.16
C ILE A 319 2.78 -1.48 -3.11
N VAL A 320 1.94 -2.46 -3.47
CA VAL A 320 0.81 -2.90 -2.66
C VAL A 320 0.51 -4.38 -2.92
N GLY A 321 -0.08 -5.08 -1.97
CA GLY A 321 -0.56 -6.44 -2.18
C GLY A 321 -1.46 -6.54 -3.41
N ALA A 322 -1.30 -7.60 -4.22
CA ALA A 322 -1.97 -7.75 -5.51
C ALA A 322 -3.50 -7.65 -5.43
N SER A 323 -4.09 -8.03 -4.30
CA SER A 323 -5.52 -7.92 -4.05
C SER A 323 -6.05 -6.48 -4.01
N HIS A 324 -5.21 -5.49 -3.68
CA HIS A 324 -5.57 -4.07 -3.68
C HIS A 324 -5.51 -3.43 -5.07
N LYS A 325 -4.65 -3.96 -5.95
CA LYS A 325 -4.36 -3.36 -7.25
C LYS A 325 -5.60 -3.03 -8.09
N PRO A 326 -6.64 -3.90 -8.23
CA PRO A 326 -7.82 -3.58 -9.03
C PRO A 326 -8.55 -2.32 -8.58
N TRP A 327 -8.67 -2.13 -7.24
CA TRP A 327 -9.28 -0.92 -6.66
C TRP A 327 -8.43 0.32 -6.91
N PHE A 328 -7.12 0.18 -6.78
CA PHE A 328 -6.19 1.31 -6.96
C PHE A 328 -6.14 1.75 -8.42
N ASP A 329 -5.99 0.83 -9.37
CA ASP A 329 -6.00 1.16 -10.79
C ASP A 329 -7.30 1.90 -11.17
N GLN A 330 -8.44 1.38 -10.70
CA GLN A 330 -9.74 1.98 -11.00
C GLN A 330 -9.93 3.34 -10.34
N TRP A 331 -9.70 3.46 -9.04
CA TRP A 331 -10.03 4.69 -8.32
C TRP A 331 -9.00 5.80 -8.54
N LEU A 332 -7.71 5.48 -8.63
CA LEU A 332 -6.69 6.45 -9.02
C LEU A 332 -6.91 6.95 -10.45
N GLY A 333 -7.31 6.05 -11.37
CA GLY A 333 -7.61 6.40 -12.75
C GLY A 333 -8.85 7.31 -12.94
N GLN A 334 -9.69 7.46 -11.91
CA GLN A 334 -10.81 8.42 -11.91
C GLN A 334 -10.41 9.80 -11.39
N LEU A 335 -9.20 9.95 -10.84
CA LEU A 335 -8.73 11.23 -10.32
C LEU A 335 -8.26 12.15 -11.44
N GLN A 336 -8.57 13.45 -11.32
CA GLN A 336 -8.21 14.44 -12.32
C GLN A 336 -6.68 14.59 -12.44
N GLY A 337 -6.20 14.63 -13.68
CA GLY A 337 -4.78 14.78 -13.97
C GLY A 337 -3.93 13.56 -13.62
N VAL A 338 -4.52 12.37 -13.53
CA VAL A 338 -3.85 11.09 -13.29
C VAL A 338 -3.96 10.19 -14.51
N GLU A 339 -2.87 9.53 -14.84
CA GLU A 339 -2.78 8.49 -15.86
C GLU A 339 -2.23 7.21 -15.22
N ILE A 340 -2.97 6.10 -15.34
CA ILE A 340 -2.51 4.80 -14.85
C ILE A 340 -1.57 4.18 -15.89
N VAL A 341 -0.36 3.87 -15.44
CA VAL A 341 0.65 3.19 -16.24
C VAL A 341 0.53 1.68 -16.05
N ASP A 342 0.41 0.94 -17.14
CA ASP A 342 0.34 -0.53 -17.12
C ASP A 342 1.66 -1.13 -16.60
N ALA A 343 1.59 -1.74 -15.41
CA ALA A 343 2.74 -2.39 -14.78
C ALA A 343 3.34 -3.51 -15.65
N VAL A 344 2.51 -4.26 -16.40
CA VAL A 344 3.00 -5.34 -17.27
C VAL A 344 3.87 -4.78 -18.40
N GLN A 345 3.53 -3.61 -18.95
CA GLN A 345 4.36 -2.98 -19.98
C GLN A 345 5.71 -2.51 -19.44
N VAL A 346 5.74 -1.99 -18.21
CA VAL A 346 6.99 -1.58 -17.56
C VAL A 346 7.86 -2.78 -17.21
N LEU A 347 7.25 -3.90 -16.83
CA LEU A 347 7.95 -5.14 -16.46
C LEU A 347 8.41 -5.97 -17.70
N LYS A 348 8.08 -5.60 -18.92
CA LYS A 348 8.61 -6.27 -20.13
C LYS A 348 10.10 -6.02 -20.31
#